data_8f99d42abfb7e9f7e461ef11ee3de487
#
_entry.id   8f99d42abfb7e9f7e461ef11ee3de487
#
_cell.length_a   1.000
_cell.length_b   1.000
_cell.length_c   1.000
_cell.angle_alpha   90.00
_cell.angle_beta   90.00
_cell.angle_gamma   90.00
#
_symmetry.space_group_name_H-M   'P 1'
#
loop_
_entity.id
_entity.type
_entity.pdbx_description
1 polymer ?
#
loop_
_entity_poly.entity_id
_entity_poly.type
_entity_poly.pdbx_seq_one_letter_code
_entity_poly.pdbx_strand_id
1 'polypeptide(L)'
;MAGAIAAQKKTEAQYNQNSTAANDWQRRAQLALQKGDEDLARQALQRKKGYAETAASLKQQLDQQTAQVDTLKRNLIAIEGKISEAKTKKNMLKARAQAAKVQEQLSSTVSSMNTSSAMAAFERMEEKVLELEARSQAAVELGGADLS
;
A
#
# COMPACT_ATOMS: atom_id res chain seq x y z
N MET A 1 0.23 -10.13 3.36
CA MET A 1 -0.62 -9.62 2.26
C MET A 1 -0.69 -10.58 1.07
N ALA A 2 0.42 -11.10 0.59
CA ALA A 2 0.43 -12.05 -0.53
C ALA A 2 -0.44 -13.29 -0.26
N GLY A 3 -0.39 -13.85 0.96
CA GLY A 3 -1.24 -14.98 1.36
C GLY A 3 -2.72 -14.66 1.36
N ALA A 4 -3.09 -13.44 1.79
CA ALA A 4 -4.49 -13.00 1.78
C ALA A 4 -5.02 -12.81 0.36
N ILE A 5 -4.21 -12.29 -0.55
CA ILE A 5 -4.58 -12.14 -1.97
C ILE A 5 -4.72 -13.52 -2.63
N ALA A 6 -3.81 -14.45 -2.35
CA ALA A 6 -3.89 -15.81 -2.88
C ALA A 6 -5.15 -16.53 -2.41
N ALA A 7 -5.50 -16.39 -1.12
CA ALA A 7 -6.74 -16.95 -0.56
C ALA A 7 -7.98 -16.34 -1.21
N GLN A 8 -7.98 -15.04 -1.45
CA GLN A 8 -9.06 -14.32 -2.14
C GLN A 8 -9.26 -14.87 -3.56
N LYS A 9 -8.18 -15.02 -4.31
CA LYS A 9 -8.22 -15.54 -5.69
C LYS A 9 -8.74 -16.98 -5.74
N LYS A 10 -8.32 -17.80 -4.77
CA LYS A 10 -8.80 -19.18 -4.66
C LYS A 10 -10.30 -19.23 -4.41
N THR A 11 -10.80 -18.42 -3.49
CA THR A 11 -12.23 -18.33 -3.18
C THR A 11 -13.02 -17.82 -4.40
N GLU A 12 -12.50 -16.83 -5.12
CA GLU A 12 -13.09 -16.32 -6.35
C GLU A 12 -13.21 -17.40 -7.41
N ALA A 13 -12.16 -18.20 -7.61
CA ALA A 13 -12.18 -19.31 -8.57
C ALA A 13 -13.23 -20.36 -8.19
N GLN A 14 -13.31 -20.72 -6.90
CA GLN A 14 -14.31 -21.65 -6.39
C GLN A 14 -15.74 -21.12 -6.57
N TYR A 15 -15.94 -19.82 -6.28
CA TYR A 15 -17.22 -19.16 -6.49
C TYR A 15 -17.64 -19.23 -7.97
N ASN A 16 -16.72 -18.89 -8.88
CA ASN A 16 -16.99 -18.93 -10.32
C ASN A 16 -17.34 -20.33 -10.81
N GLN A 17 -16.62 -21.36 -10.34
CA GLN A 17 -16.90 -22.74 -10.68
C GLN A 17 -18.28 -23.19 -10.22
N ASN A 18 -18.67 -22.85 -9.00
CA ASN A 18 -19.98 -23.23 -8.46
C ASN A 18 -21.11 -22.45 -9.12
N SER A 19 -20.90 -21.17 -9.44
CA SER A 19 -21.86 -20.35 -10.20
C SER A 19 -22.07 -20.93 -11.60
N THR A 20 -21.02 -21.30 -12.29
CA THR A 20 -21.07 -21.91 -13.62
C THR A 20 -21.81 -23.25 -13.56
N ALA A 21 -21.49 -24.08 -12.56
CA ALA A 21 -22.17 -25.37 -12.36
C ALA A 21 -23.68 -25.17 -12.11
N ALA A 22 -24.06 -24.21 -11.28
CA ALA A 22 -25.46 -23.88 -11.02
C ALA A 22 -26.17 -23.46 -12.30
N ASN A 23 -25.55 -22.63 -13.13
CA ASN A 23 -26.12 -22.19 -14.42
C ASN A 23 -26.26 -23.36 -15.41
N ASP A 24 -25.29 -24.28 -15.44
CA ASP A 24 -25.34 -25.47 -16.29
C ASP A 24 -26.49 -26.39 -15.87
N TRP A 25 -26.67 -26.61 -14.58
CA TRP A 25 -27.79 -27.40 -14.08
C TRP A 25 -29.15 -26.74 -14.34
N GLN A 26 -29.22 -25.39 -14.30
CA GLN A 26 -30.40 -24.64 -14.68
C GLN A 26 -30.78 -24.93 -16.14
N ARG A 27 -29.82 -24.90 -17.04
CA ARG A 27 -30.03 -25.20 -18.46
C ARG A 27 -30.49 -26.64 -18.67
N ARG A 28 -29.89 -27.59 -17.97
CA ARG A 28 -30.28 -29.01 -18.03
C ARG A 28 -31.69 -29.21 -17.54
N ALA A 29 -32.11 -28.51 -16.48
CA ALA A 29 -33.49 -28.54 -15.98
C ALA A 29 -34.47 -28.01 -17.03
N GLN A 30 -34.15 -26.91 -17.69
CA GLN A 30 -34.98 -26.34 -18.75
C GLN A 30 -35.12 -27.30 -19.94
N LEU A 31 -34.01 -27.94 -20.34
CA LEU A 31 -34.04 -28.94 -21.42
C LEU A 31 -34.90 -30.15 -21.04
N ALA A 32 -34.81 -30.63 -19.81
CA ALA A 32 -35.60 -31.73 -19.31
C ALA A 32 -37.11 -31.39 -19.32
N LEU A 33 -37.47 -30.17 -18.92
CA LEU A 33 -38.87 -29.70 -18.98
C LEU A 33 -39.37 -29.61 -20.40
N GLN A 34 -38.57 -29.15 -21.35
CA GLN A 34 -38.94 -29.10 -22.78
C GLN A 34 -39.19 -30.49 -23.34
N LYS A 35 -38.48 -31.50 -22.86
CA LYS A 35 -38.65 -32.89 -23.25
C LYS A 35 -39.76 -33.60 -22.48
N GLY A 36 -40.40 -32.95 -21.52
CA GLY A 36 -41.45 -33.50 -20.69
C GLY A 36 -40.98 -34.41 -19.57
N ASP A 37 -39.68 -34.43 -19.25
CA ASP A 37 -39.11 -35.27 -18.19
C ASP A 37 -39.05 -34.48 -16.89
N GLU A 38 -40.14 -34.50 -16.13
CA GLU A 38 -40.25 -33.75 -14.86
C GLU A 38 -39.28 -34.26 -13.77
N ASP A 39 -39.09 -35.58 -13.69
CA ASP A 39 -38.21 -36.17 -12.67
C ASP A 39 -36.76 -35.76 -12.90
N LEU A 40 -36.30 -35.78 -14.13
CA LEU A 40 -34.97 -35.32 -14.48
C LEU A 40 -34.80 -33.81 -14.20
N ALA A 41 -35.82 -33.01 -14.49
CA ALA A 41 -35.84 -31.59 -14.20
C ALA A 41 -35.72 -31.31 -12.69
N ARG A 42 -36.45 -32.07 -11.85
CA ARG A 42 -36.33 -31.93 -10.38
C ARG A 42 -34.96 -32.29 -9.89
N GLN A 43 -34.37 -33.37 -10.36
CA GLN A 43 -33.00 -33.76 -10.00
C GLN A 43 -32.01 -32.69 -10.39
N ALA A 44 -32.14 -32.11 -11.58
CA ALA A 44 -31.28 -31.02 -12.05
C ALA A 44 -31.42 -29.77 -11.18
N LEU A 45 -32.63 -29.40 -10.78
CA LEU A 45 -32.89 -28.26 -9.91
C LEU A 45 -32.34 -28.46 -8.50
N GLN A 46 -32.38 -29.70 -7.97
CA GLN A 46 -31.78 -30.02 -6.68
C GLN A 46 -30.25 -29.81 -6.71
N ARG A 47 -29.62 -30.26 -7.79
CA ARG A 47 -28.17 -30.06 -7.97
C ARG A 47 -27.82 -28.59 -8.15
N LYS A 48 -28.62 -27.86 -8.92
CA LYS A 48 -28.50 -26.40 -9.06
C LYS A 48 -28.56 -25.72 -7.70
N LYS A 49 -29.54 -26.10 -6.86
CA LYS A 49 -29.72 -25.52 -5.53
C LYS A 49 -28.47 -25.73 -4.67
N GLY A 50 -27.90 -26.94 -4.67
CA GLY A 50 -26.67 -27.23 -3.93
C GLY A 50 -25.51 -26.36 -4.36
N TYR A 51 -25.28 -26.24 -5.66
CA TYR A 51 -24.19 -25.38 -6.19
C TYR A 51 -24.47 -23.90 -5.93
N ALA A 52 -25.71 -23.45 -6.06
CA ALA A 52 -26.08 -22.06 -5.79
C ALA A 52 -25.88 -21.69 -4.32
N GLU A 53 -26.22 -22.59 -3.38
CA GLU A 53 -25.99 -22.38 -1.94
C GLU A 53 -24.50 -22.31 -1.62
N THR A 54 -23.70 -23.20 -2.20
CA THR A 54 -22.25 -23.17 -2.06
C THR A 54 -21.66 -21.87 -2.62
N ALA A 55 -22.12 -21.45 -3.79
CA ALA A 55 -21.71 -20.19 -4.40
C ALA A 55 -22.06 -18.99 -3.52
N ALA A 56 -23.25 -18.98 -2.91
CA ALA A 56 -23.66 -17.91 -2.00
C ALA A 56 -22.77 -17.81 -0.77
N SER A 57 -22.41 -18.97 -0.17
CA SER A 57 -21.47 -19.02 0.96
C SER A 57 -20.09 -18.54 0.57
N LEU A 58 -19.60 -18.94 -0.59
CA LEU A 58 -18.32 -18.50 -1.13
C LEU A 58 -18.32 -17.01 -1.43
N LYS A 59 -19.44 -16.47 -1.90
CA LYS A 59 -19.58 -15.03 -2.14
C LYS A 59 -19.45 -14.22 -0.86
N GLN A 60 -20.08 -14.66 0.23
CA GLN A 60 -19.93 -14.01 1.55
C GLN A 60 -18.48 -14.06 2.02
N GLN A 61 -17.83 -15.20 1.88
CA GLN A 61 -16.42 -15.36 2.24
C GLN A 61 -15.52 -14.48 1.38
N LEU A 62 -15.80 -14.41 0.07
CA LEU A 62 -15.06 -13.56 -0.86
C LEU A 62 -15.21 -12.08 -0.51
N ASP A 63 -16.42 -11.62 -0.15
CA ASP A 63 -16.67 -10.24 0.23
C ASP A 63 -15.90 -9.88 1.51
N GLN A 64 -15.84 -10.78 2.49
CA GLN A 64 -15.04 -10.59 3.71
C GLN A 64 -13.54 -10.54 3.40
N GLN A 65 -13.07 -11.43 2.54
CA GLN A 65 -11.66 -11.44 2.12
C GLN A 65 -11.29 -10.19 1.35
N THR A 66 -12.17 -9.70 0.48
CA THR A 66 -11.98 -8.47 -0.29
C THR A 66 -11.87 -7.26 0.65
N ALA A 67 -12.75 -7.16 1.64
CA ALA A 67 -12.69 -6.10 2.65
C ALA A 67 -11.39 -6.15 3.45
N GLN A 68 -10.95 -7.35 3.83
CA GLN A 68 -9.70 -7.57 4.56
C GLN A 68 -8.48 -7.16 3.73
N VAL A 69 -8.43 -7.56 2.45
CA VAL A 69 -7.34 -7.19 1.53
C VAL A 69 -7.30 -5.68 1.34
N ASP A 70 -8.45 -5.03 1.17
CA ASP A 70 -8.52 -3.57 1.00
C ASP A 70 -8.01 -2.85 2.25
N THR A 71 -8.35 -3.34 3.44
CA THR A 71 -7.83 -2.80 4.71
C THR A 71 -6.32 -2.97 4.80
N LEU A 72 -5.79 -4.14 4.44
CA LEU A 72 -4.35 -4.40 4.44
C LEU A 72 -3.60 -3.48 3.48
N LYS A 73 -4.16 -3.25 2.29
CA LYS A 73 -3.59 -2.32 1.30
C LYS A 73 -3.53 -0.89 1.84
N ARG A 74 -4.60 -0.42 2.48
CA ARG A 74 -4.65 0.91 3.10
C ARG A 74 -3.63 1.04 4.24
N ASN A 75 -3.52 0.01 5.08
CA ASN A 75 -2.54 -0.02 6.16
C ASN A 75 -1.11 0.00 5.62
N LEU A 76 -0.84 -0.72 4.54
CA LEU A 76 0.47 -0.73 3.89
C LEU A 76 0.84 0.66 3.38
N ILE A 77 -0.08 1.35 2.71
CA ILE A 77 0.13 2.72 2.23
C ILE A 77 0.42 3.65 3.40
N ALA A 78 -0.33 3.54 4.51
CA ALA A 78 -0.11 4.35 5.71
C ALA A 78 1.27 4.09 6.32
N ILE A 79 1.70 2.83 6.38
CA ILE A 79 3.02 2.45 6.90
C ILE A 79 4.13 3.00 6.00
N GLU A 80 3.99 2.87 4.69
CA GLU A 80 4.94 3.43 3.72
C GLU A 80 5.06 4.94 3.86
N GLY A 81 3.95 5.64 4.09
CA GLY A 81 3.93 7.07 4.37
C GLY A 81 4.70 7.42 5.64
N LYS A 82 4.50 6.66 6.72
CA LYS A 82 5.23 6.87 7.99
C LYS A 82 6.73 6.60 7.84
N ILE A 83 7.10 5.58 7.09
CA ILE A 83 8.52 5.28 6.80
C ILE A 83 9.15 6.44 6.03
N SER A 84 8.45 6.97 5.04
CA SER A 84 8.90 8.12 4.24
C SER A 84 9.11 9.35 5.13
N GLU A 85 8.15 9.65 6.03
CA GLU A 85 8.26 10.75 7.01
C GLU A 85 9.46 10.56 7.94
N ALA A 86 9.66 9.33 8.43
CA ALA A 86 10.77 9.00 9.31
C ALA A 86 12.12 9.20 8.61
N LYS A 87 12.25 8.80 7.35
CA LYS A 87 13.44 9.03 6.53
C LYS A 87 13.71 10.51 6.33
N THR A 88 12.67 11.29 6.05
CA THR A 88 12.75 12.74 5.90
C THR A 88 13.25 13.40 7.19
N LYS A 89 12.66 13.04 8.34
CA LYS A 89 13.10 13.54 9.66
C LYS A 89 14.53 13.17 9.96
N LYS A 90 14.94 11.94 9.66
CA LYS A 90 16.30 11.47 9.82
C LYS A 90 17.27 12.32 9.01
N ASN A 91 16.94 12.60 7.75
CA ASN A 91 17.78 13.42 6.87
C ASN A 91 17.86 14.86 7.36
N MET A 92 16.77 15.44 7.84
CA MET A 92 16.74 16.78 8.44
C MET A 92 17.62 16.85 9.69
N LEU A 93 17.53 15.86 10.58
CA LEU A 93 18.34 15.80 11.79
C LEU A 93 19.83 15.66 11.47
N LYS A 94 20.17 14.86 10.46
CA LYS A 94 21.56 14.74 9.99
C LYS A 94 22.09 16.07 9.46
N ALA A 95 21.29 16.79 8.67
CA ALA A 95 21.66 18.10 8.13
C ALA A 95 21.87 19.12 9.26
N ARG A 96 20.97 19.14 10.26
CA ARG A 96 21.10 20.02 11.43
C ARG A 96 22.32 19.70 12.28
N ALA A 97 22.56 18.41 12.50
CA ALA A 97 23.76 17.96 13.25
C ALA A 97 25.03 18.39 12.53
N GLN A 98 25.09 18.30 11.21
CA GLN A 98 26.22 18.72 10.41
C GLN A 98 26.37 20.24 10.42
N ALA A 99 25.28 21.00 10.36
CA ALA A 99 25.28 22.45 10.48
C ALA A 99 25.81 22.89 11.87
N ALA A 100 25.34 22.23 12.94
CA ALA A 100 25.83 22.50 14.31
C ALA A 100 27.31 22.21 14.44
N LYS A 101 27.81 21.14 13.83
CA LYS A 101 29.26 20.80 13.83
C LYS A 101 30.08 21.85 13.09
N VAL A 102 29.58 22.36 11.98
CA VAL A 102 30.21 23.45 11.24
C VAL A 102 30.26 24.73 12.08
N GLN A 103 29.19 25.06 12.81
CA GLN A 103 29.16 26.20 13.73
C GLN A 103 30.17 26.05 14.88
N GLU A 104 30.32 24.86 15.44
CA GLU A 104 31.36 24.59 16.47
C GLU A 104 32.75 24.81 15.91
N GLN A 105 33.03 24.31 14.72
CA GLN A 105 34.33 24.52 14.05
C GLN A 105 34.56 26.01 13.77
N LEU A 106 33.51 26.74 13.36
CA LEU A 106 33.57 28.18 13.15
C LEU A 106 33.88 28.91 14.42
N SER A 107 33.17 28.61 15.51
CA SER A 107 33.37 29.20 16.84
C SER A 107 34.80 28.99 17.33
N SER A 108 35.33 27.79 17.14
CA SER A 108 36.72 27.44 17.48
C SER A 108 37.73 28.21 16.62
N THR A 109 37.43 28.39 15.33
CA THR A 109 38.27 29.13 14.39
C THR A 109 38.26 30.62 14.70
N VAL A 110 37.10 31.19 15.04
CA VAL A 110 36.92 32.60 15.39
C VAL A 110 37.70 32.96 16.66
N SER A 111 37.78 32.07 17.63
CA SER A 111 38.55 32.29 18.86
C SER A 111 40.06 32.28 18.65
N SER A 112 40.54 31.71 17.53
CA SER A 112 41.95 31.58 17.21
C SER A 112 42.46 32.47 16.07
N MET A 113 41.57 33.22 15.38
CA MET A 113 41.92 34.03 14.19
C MET A 113 41.72 35.53 14.38
N ASN A 114 42.39 36.29 13.48
CA ASN A 114 42.28 37.75 13.36
C ASN A 114 40.88 38.14 12.90
N THR A 115 40.30 39.26 13.39
CA THR A 115 38.88 39.62 13.22
C THR A 115 38.41 39.67 11.77
N SER A 116 39.20 40.16 10.83
CA SER A 116 38.84 40.26 9.41
C SER A 116 38.80 38.91 8.71
N SER A 117 39.71 38.00 9.04
CA SER A 117 39.71 36.63 8.53
C SER A 117 38.58 35.79 9.12
N ALA A 118 38.25 36.07 10.38
CA ALA A 118 37.15 35.40 11.08
C ALA A 118 35.77 35.72 10.44
N MET A 119 35.54 36.98 10.05
CA MET A 119 34.31 37.41 9.38
C MET A 119 34.15 36.75 8.00
N ALA A 120 35.23 36.67 7.22
CA ALA A 120 35.18 35.99 5.91
C ALA A 120 34.89 34.50 6.04
N ALA A 121 35.48 33.84 7.03
CA ALA A 121 35.22 32.43 7.33
C ALA A 121 33.77 32.22 7.80
N PHE A 122 33.27 33.14 8.61
CA PHE A 122 31.86 33.10 9.08
C PHE A 122 30.88 33.18 7.92
N GLU A 123 31.04 34.13 6.99
CA GLU A 123 30.15 34.24 5.80
C GLU A 123 30.18 32.99 4.95
N ARG A 124 31.32 32.39 4.70
CA ARG A 124 31.43 31.16 3.92
C ARG A 124 30.72 30.00 4.56
N MET A 125 30.79 29.86 5.88
CA MET A 125 30.15 28.79 6.60
C MET A 125 28.65 28.98 6.74
N GLU A 126 28.17 30.21 6.83
CA GLU A 126 26.77 30.57 6.82
C GLU A 126 26.13 30.18 5.48
N GLU A 127 26.80 30.47 4.36
CA GLU A 127 26.37 30.01 3.03
C GLU A 127 26.27 28.47 2.95
N LYS A 128 27.24 27.77 3.55
CA LYS A 128 27.28 26.31 3.55
C LYS A 128 26.14 25.71 4.37
N VAL A 129 25.81 26.32 5.50
CA VAL A 129 24.66 25.92 6.33
C VAL A 129 23.34 26.12 5.57
N LEU A 130 23.18 27.26 4.90
CA LEU A 130 22.00 27.54 4.07
C LEU A 130 21.88 26.56 2.92
N GLU A 131 22.98 26.19 2.29
CA GLU A 131 22.99 25.17 1.23
C GLU A 131 22.53 23.80 1.74
N LEU A 132 22.98 23.37 2.92
CA LEU A 132 22.58 22.11 3.54
C LEU A 132 21.09 22.10 3.90
N GLU A 133 20.57 23.21 4.43
CA GLU A 133 19.13 23.35 4.72
C GLU A 133 18.29 23.31 3.45
N ALA A 134 18.73 23.97 2.38
CA ALA A 134 18.05 23.94 1.08
C ALA A 134 18.01 22.54 0.49
N ARG A 135 19.08 21.77 0.59
CA ARG A 135 19.13 20.36 0.15
C ARG A 135 18.18 19.48 0.96
N SER A 136 18.09 19.72 2.25
CA SER A 136 17.17 18.99 3.14
C SER A 136 15.73 19.25 2.76
N GLN A 137 15.34 20.51 2.48
CA GLN A 137 14.01 20.87 2.02
C GLN A 137 13.70 20.30 0.65
N ALA A 138 14.64 20.32 -0.30
CA ALA A 138 14.48 19.73 -1.62
C ALA A 138 14.22 18.21 -1.53
N ALA A 139 14.93 17.51 -0.64
CA ALA A 139 14.71 16.08 -0.39
C ALA A 139 13.32 15.79 0.17
N VAL A 140 12.79 16.67 1.03
CA VAL A 140 11.42 16.58 1.58
C VAL A 140 10.38 16.74 0.46
N GLU A 141 10.55 17.73 -0.41
CA GLU A 141 9.64 17.98 -1.53
C GLU A 141 9.63 16.83 -2.54
N LEU A 142 10.79 16.27 -2.87
CA LEU A 142 10.90 15.11 -3.74
C LEU A 142 10.26 13.86 -3.13
N GLY A 143 10.43 13.64 -1.84
CA GLY A 143 9.80 12.55 -1.12
C GLY A 143 8.28 12.68 -1.10
N GLY A 144 7.77 13.90 -0.96
CA GLY A 144 6.33 14.19 -1.04
C GLY A 144 5.74 13.97 -2.43
N ALA A 145 6.48 14.31 -3.49
CA ALA A 145 6.06 14.11 -4.88
C ALA A 145 5.99 12.62 -5.25
N ASP A 146 6.91 11.81 -4.76
CA ASP A 146 6.95 10.37 -5.02
C ASP A 146 5.81 9.60 -4.37
N LEU A 147 5.19 10.16 -3.32
CA LEU A 147 4.06 9.56 -2.61
C LEU A 147 2.71 9.92 -3.22
N SER A 148 2.66 10.91 -4.06
CA SER A 148 1.43 11.34 -4.74
C SER A 148 1.25 10.61 -6.08
#